data_0997029a2d18fa876237cf9bd4a4b320
#
_entry.id   0997029a2d18fa876237cf9bd4a4b320
#
_cell.length_a   1.000
_cell.length_b   1.000
_cell.length_c   1.000
_cell.angle_alpha   90.00
_cell.angle_beta   90.00
_cell.angle_gamma   90.00
#
_symmetry.space_group_name_H-M   'P 1'
#
loop_
_entity.id
_entity.type
_entity.pdbx_description
1 polymer ?
#
loop_
_entity_poly.entity_id
_entity_poly.type
_entity_poly.pdbx_seq_one_letter_code
_entity_poly.pdbx_strand_id
1 'polypeptide(L)'
;ADAGPAVGVAAPADAGPAVGVAAPADAGPATSVEVAPTGGVKQTGFRTWGKSKDHRDDLPQVVIGMAVTRTGIPVRVWSWPGGTSDSALIRQVKNDMRDWNLARVVWVADRGFTSAENRRYLQRAGGGYILGEKLRSGSTDATTALGRPGRYQQVADNLRVKEVHLSDHERFVVCHNPDAAARDAEIRTQLVARLEEEIAGSDQLSATKRAELRGIISTKPGLNRYLRVTPSGLLRIDRKAITTETKLDGKYLLRTNEPHLSSEDIALGYKQLLEVERGWRDMKQILDLRPVHHRLEDRIRAHILLCWLALLLIRIIETTTGDTWNNVRAELQRLHVGTFTGPAGTYHQTTTPTTRQKQILDTLAMPAPPRILHLAT
;
A
#
# COMPACT_ATOMS: atom_id res chain seq x y z
N ALA A 1 -1.31 -11.99 6.22
CA ALA A 1 -2.18 -10.87 5.93
C ALA A 1 -1.94 -10.47 4.48
N ASP A 2 -2.67 -11.07 3.57
CA ASP A 2 -2.59 -10.76 2.15
C ASP A 2 -3.45 -9.55 1.85
N ALA A 3 -2.78 -8.47 1.50
CA ALA A 3 -3.41 -7.39 0.78
C ALA A 3 -3.78 -7.93 -0.61
N GLY A 4 -5.07 -8.02 -0.92
CA GLY A 4 -5.53 -8.30 -2.26
C GLY A 4 -5.00 -7.27 -3.25
N PRO A 5 -4.83 -7.62 -4.50
CA PRO A 5 -4.13 -6.81 -5.47
C PRO A 5 -4.90 -5.50 -5.78
N ALA A 6 -4.18 -4.40 -5.70
CA ALA A 6 -4.61 -3.08 -6.10
C ALA A 6 -3.92 -2.71 -7.42
N VAL A 7 -4.57 -2.16 -8.41
CA VAL A 7 -4.05 -1.85 -9.76
C VAL A 7 -4.68 -0.55 -10.25
N GLY A 8 -4.09 0.16 -11.04
CA GLY A 8 -4.54 1.43 -11.56
C GLY A 8 -5.01 1.45 -13.02
N VAL A 9 -5.82 2.42 -13.40
CA VAL A 9 -6.58 2.55 -14.66
C VAL A 9 -5.84 3.15 -15.83
N ALA A 10 -6.19 2.61 -17.00
CA ALA A 10 -6.12 3.34 -18.23
C ALA A 10 -7.28 4.33 -18.32
N ALA A 11 -6.99 5.59 -18.14
CA ALA A 11 -7.86 6.62 -18.69
C ALA A 11 -7.82 6.57 -20.24
N PRO A 12 -8.91 6.96 -20.93
CA PRO A 12 -8.84 7.20 -22.38
C PRO A 12 -7.67 8.16 -22.68
N ALA A 13 -7.16 8.12 -23.89
CA ALA A 13 -5.91 8.78 -24.31
C ALA A 13 -5.78 10.27 -23.91
N ASP A 14 -6.88 10.94 -23.60
CA ASP A 14 -6.94 12.36 -23.24
C ASP A 14 -7.03 12.64 -21.73
N ALA A 15 -7.05 11.62 -20.86
CA ALA A 15 -7.04 11.83 -19.42
C ALA A 15 -5.60 11.87 -18.89
N GLY A 16 -5.26 12.92 -18.17
CA GLY A 16 -3.97 13.06 -17.51
C GLY A 16 -3.65 11.92 -16.55
N PRO A 17 -2.44 11.86 -15.98
CA PRO A 17 -1.99 10.74 -15.17
C PRO A 17 -2.86 10.52 -13.94
N ALA A 18 -3.25 9.28 -13.67
CA ALA A 18 -3.79 8.89 -12.38
C ALA A 18 -2.66 8.89 -11.34
N VAL A 19 -2.88 9.56 -10.21
CA VAL A 19 -1.90 9.62 -9.13
C VAL A 19 -2.38 8.76 -7.98
N GLY A 20 -1.64 7.71 -7.68
CA GLY A 20 -1.89 6.86 -6.52
C GLY A 20 -1.13 7.38 -5.28
N VAL A 21 -1.82 7.51 -4.16
CA VAL A 21 -1.24 7.92 -2.87
C VAL A 21 -1.36 6.79 -1.87
N ALA A 22 -0.24 6.31 -1.38
CA ALA A 22 -0.19 5.29 -0.32
C ALA A 22 0.45 5.83 0.96
N ALA A 23 0.09 5.25 2.05
CA ALA A 23 0.51 5.62 3.38
C ALA A 23 1.72 4.81 3.90
N PRO A 24 2.20 5.07 5.09
CA PRO A 24 3.60 5.20 5.53
C PRO A 24 4.40 3.93 5.76
N ALA A 25 5.72 4.10 5.82
CA ALA A 25 6.70 3.10 6.24
C ALA A 25 7.23 3.40 7.65
N ASP A 26 7.49 2.36 8.42
CA ASP A 26 8.09 2.45 9.75
C ASP A 26 9.59 2.68 9.73
N ALA A 27 10.08 3.36 10.76
CA ALA A 27 11.51 3.39 11.08
C ALA A 27 11.88 2.17 11.93
N GLY A 28 12.93 1.44 11.55
CA GLY A 28 13.43 0.30 12.29
C GLY A 28 14.08 0.66 13.64
N PRO A 29 14.51 -0.33 14.43
CA PRO A 29 14.98 -0.12 15.80
C PRO A 29 16.20 0.79 15.87
N ALA A 30 16.12 1.79 16.73
CA ALA A 30 17.30 2.53 17.16
C ALA A 30 18.12 1.59 18.10
N THR A 31 19.40 1.40 17.80
CA THR A 31 20.36 0.79 18.72
C THR A 31 20.65 1.72 19.89
N SER A 32 19.73 1.84 20.79
CA SER A 32 19.87 2.23 22.20
C SER A 32 18.50 2.06 22.84
N VAL A 33 18.40 1.17 23.78
CA VAL A 33 17.21 0.96 24.61
C VAL A 33 17.09 2.20 25.51
N GLU A 34 16.38 3.22 25.01
CA GLU A 34 15.77 4.18 25.91
C GLU A 34 14.42 3.60 26.30
N VAL A 35 14.36 3.04 27.51
CA VAL A 35 13.13 2.68 28.20
C VAL A 35 12.21 3.89 28.15
N ALA A 36 11.02 3.74 27.58
CA ALA A 36 10.02 4.80 27.56
C ALA A 36 9.77 5.27 28.98
N PRO A 37 9.91 6.59 29.29
CA PRO A 37 9.57 7.08 30.61
C PRO A 37 8.06 6.96 30.79
N THR A 38 7.65 6.26 31.83
CA THR A 38 6.29 6.22 32.35
C THR A 38 5.92 7.61 32.85
N GLY A 39 5.44 8.46 31.94
CA GLY A 39 5.04 9.82 32.27
C GLY A 39 5.04 10.67 31.00
N GLY A 40 3.86 10.93 30.46
CA GLY A 40 3.54 11.47 29.15
C GLY A 40 4.19 12.81 28.76
N VAL A 41 5.46 12.80 28.43
CA VAL A 41 6.09 13.87 27.65
C VAL A 41 5.94 13.50 26.19
N LYS A 42 5.09 14.24 25.44
CA LYS A 42 5.05 14.16 23.98
C LYS A 42 6.45 14.48 23.46
N GLN A 43 7.17 13.48 22.95
CA GLN A 43 8.43 13.72 22.26
C GLN A 43 8.15 14.60 21.04
N THR A 44 8.70 15.82 21.06
CA THR A 44 8.69 16.75 19.96
C THR A 44 9.85 16.38 19.04
N GLY A 45 9.55 15.73 17.92
CA GLY A 45 10.57 15.37 16.94
C GLY A 45 9.93 14.82 15.66
N PHE A 46 10.69 14.79 14.58
CA PHE A 46 10.21 14.27 13.31
C PHE A 46 9.96 12.76 13.39
N ARG A 47 10.88 12.01 14.00
CA ARG A 47 10.70 10.60 14.35
C ARG A 47 10.05 10.51 15.72
N THR A 48 8.77 10.16 15.75
CA THR A 48 7.95 10.15 16.96
C THR A 48 6.98 8.98 16.99
N TRP A 49 6.37 8.75 18.14
CA TRP A 49 5.38 7.68 18.31
C TRP A 49 4.13 7.93 17.49
N GLY A 50 3.57 6.87 16.92
CA GLY A 50 2.35 6.91 16.12
C GLY A 50 1.80 5.51 15.91
N LYS A 51 0.69 5.39 15.19
CA LYS A 51 0.07 4.10 14.89
C LYS A 51 0.84 3.40 13.76
N SER A 52 1.62 2.38 14.11
CA SER A 52 2.36 1.56 13.17
C SER A 52 1.44 0.66 12.34
N LYS A 53 1.65 0.61 11.03
CA LYS A 53 0.97 -0.36 10.16
C LYS A 53 1.64 -1.74 10.17
N ASP A 54 2.89 -1.81 10.59
CA ASP A 54 3.65 -3.05 10.76
C ASP A 54 3.52 -3.61 12.21
N HIS A 55 2.54 -3.09 13.00
CA HIS A 55 2.28 -3.48 14.39
C HIS A 55 3.48 -3.32 15.34
N ARG A 56 4.29 -2.29 15.10
CA ARG A 56 5.46 -1.92 15.92
C ARG A 56 5.22 -0.58 16.62
N ASP A 57 4.12 -0.52 17.38
CA ASP A 57 3.75 0.66 18.18
C ASP A 57 4.74 0.93 19.32
N ASP A 58 5.66 -0.01 19.56
CA ASP A 58 6.79 0.07 20.48
C ASP A 58 7.98 0.90 19.94
N LEU A 59 7.96 1.32 18.69
CA LEU A 59 9.05 2.06 18.06
C LEU A 59 8.58 3.43 17.53
N PRO A 60 9.45 4.45 17.61
CA PRO A 60 9.20 5.73 16.96
C PRO A 60 9.27 5.57 15.43
N GLN A 61 8.38 6.23 14.73
CA GLN A 61 8.19 6.09 13.28
C GLN A 61 8.20 7.44 12.54
N VAL A 62 8.28 7.36 11.23
CA VAL A 62 8.11 8.48 10.28
C VAL A 62 7.01 8.11 9.31
N VAL A 63 6.12 9.05 9.03
CA VAL A 63 5.09 8.88 8.00
C VAL A 63 5.65 9.29 6.66
N ILE A 64 5.54 8.43 5.64
CA ILE A 64 6.04 8.68 4.29
C ILE A 64 4.89 8.52 3.30
N GLY A 65 4.73 9.45 2.39
CA GLY A 65 3.78 9.38 1.27
C GLY A 65 4.51 9.33 -0.07
N MET A 66 3.96 8.62 -1.04
CA MET A 66 4.50 8.56 -2.38
C MET A 66 3.38 8.65 -3.40
N ALA A 67 3.58 9.47 -4.43
CA ALA A 67 2.75 9.50 -5.62
C ALA A 67 3.45 8.75 -6.74
N VAL A 68 2.70 7.92 -7.46
CA VAL A 68 3.20 7.19 -8.64
C VAL A 68 2.29 7.44 -9.84
N THR A 69 2.86 7.32 -11.04
CA THR A 69 2.07 7.28 -12.26
C THR A 69 1.32 5.96 -12.34
N ARG A 70 0.42 5.87 -13.30
CA ARG A 70 -0.30 4.67 -13.66
C ARG A 70 0.59 3.46 -13.97
N THR A 71 1.79 3.67 -14.48
CA THR A 71 2.79 2.63 -14.79
C THR A 71 3.74 2.35 -13.63
N GLY A 72 3.46 2.89 -12.43
CA GLY A 72 4.28 2.67 -11.24
C GLY A 72 5.53 3.54 -11.15
N ILE A 73 5.72 4.52 -12.05
CA ILE A 73 6.84 5.46 -11.97
C ILE A 73 6.60 6.41 -10.78
N PRO A 74 7.48 6.47 -9.77
CA PRO A 74 7.32 7.36 -8.64
C PRO A 74 7.61 8.81 -9.06
N VAL A 75 6.62 9.69 -8.87
CA VAL A 75 6.71 11.10 -9.30
C VAL A 75 7.03 12.04 -8.15
N ARG A 76 6.67 11.71 -6.92
CA ARG A 76 6.97 12.51 -5.74
C ARG A 76 6.94 11.69 -4.48
N VAL A 77 7.75 12.11 -3.50
CA VAL A 77 7.77 11.54 -2.14
C VAL A 77 7.59 12.68 -1.12
N TRP A 78 6.91 12.37 -0.04
CA TRP A 78 6.75 13.23 1.13
C TRP A 78 7.12 12.48 2.39
N SER A 79 7.48 13.24 3.42
CA SER A 79 7.71 12.68 4.76
C SER A 79 7.17 13.62 5.84
N TRP A 80 6.58 13.05 6.88
CA TRP A 80 5.95 13.76 7.98
C TRP A 80 6.30 13.11 9.32
N PRO A 81 6.08 13.83 10.44
CA PRO A 81 6.25 13.25 11.77
C PRO A 81 5.40 11.99 11.97
N GLY A 82 5.91 11.02 12.71
CA GLY A 82 5.30 9.69 12.88
C GLY A 82 3.89 9.67 13.48
N GLY A 83 3.51 10.70 14.22
CA GLY A 83 2.14 10.85 14.77
C GLY A 83 1.12 11.46 13.82
N THR A 84 1.50 11.74 12.55
CA THR A 84 0.60 12.39 11.58
C THR A 84 -0.48 11.44 11.10
N SER A 85 -1.73 11.91 11.04
CA SER A 85 -2.86 11.13 10.54
C SER A 85 -2.90 11.11 9.02
N ASP A 86 -3.04 9.93 8.41
CA ASP A 86 -3.15 9.71 6.97
C ASP A 86 -4.21 10.62 6.32
N SER A 87 -5.37 10.75 6.96
CA SER A 87 -6.50 11.51 6.39
C SER A 87 -6.20 13.00 6.18
N ALA A 88 -5.25 13.57 6.93
CA ALA A 88 -4.89 14.97 6.79
C ALA A 88 -3.91 15.22 5.62
N LEU A 89 -3.19 14.18 5.18
CA LEU A 89 -2.09 14.32 4.24
C LEU A 89 -2.53 14.58 2.80
N ILE A 90 -3.68 14.02 2.39
CA ILE A 90 -4.14 14.12 1.00
C ILE A 90 -4.31 15.56 0.50
N ARG A 91 -4.60 16.48 1.41
CA ARG A 91 -4.76 17.91 1.07
C ARG A 91 -3.42 18.55 0.71
N GLN A 92 -2.40 18.27 1.51
CA GLN A 92 -1.04 18.75 1.22
C GLN A 92 -0.55 18.15 -0.08
N VAL A 93 -0.70 16.84 -0.27
CA VAL A 93 -0.32 16.14 -1.50
C VAL A 93 -0.99 16.79 -2.73
N LYS A 94 -2.31 17.04 -2.68
CA LYS A 94 -3.02 17.71 -3.77
C LYS A 94 -2.49 19.12 -4.03
N ASN A 95 -2.23 19.89 -2.98
CA ASN A 95 -1.72 21.26 -3.13
C ASN A 95 -0.32 21.28 -3.74
N ASP A 96 0.57 20.42 -3.27
CA ASP A 96 1.95 20.34 -3.72
C ASP A 96 2.09 19.87 -5.17
N MET A 97 1.04 19.24 -5.72
CA MET A 97 1.00 18.81 -7.12
C MET A 97 0.24 19.77 -8.04
N ARG A 98 -0.28 20.90 -7.50
CA ARG A 98 -1.06 21.87 -8.28
C ARG A 98 -0.25 22.47 -9.42
N ASP A 99 1.03 22.73 -9.19
CA ASP A 99 1.91 23.44 -10.14
C ASP A 99 2.46 22.52 -11.27
N TRP A 100 2.02 21.27 -11.31
CA TRP A 100 2.49 20.31 -12.31
C TRP A 100 1.79 20.43 -13.67
N ASN A 101 0.91 21.42 -13.87
CA ASN A 101 0.17 21.67 -15.11
C ASN A 101 -0.51 20.41 -15.71
N LEU A 102 -1.05 19.55 -14.84
CA LEU A 102 -1.76 18.35 -15.28
C LEU A 102 -3.16 18.75 -15.76
N ALA A 103 -3.47 18.44 -17.00
CA ALA A 103 -4.76 18.79 -17.62
C ALA A 103 -5.95 18.18 -16.85
N ARG A 104 -5.77 16.97 -16.32
CA ARG A 104 -6.77 16.27 -15.49
C ARG A 104 -6.08 15.30 -14.56
N VAL A 105 -6.50 15.27 -13.30
CA VAL A 105 -5.99 14.33 -12.30
C VAL A 105 -7.17 13.60 -11.66
N VAL A 106 -7.10 12.27 -11.66
CA VAL A 106 -7.99 11.41 -10.89
C VAL A 106 -7.19 10.82 -9.72
N TRP A 107 -7.58 11.18 -8.50
CA TRP A 107 -6.94 10.77 -7.27
C TRP A 107 -7.38 9.36 -6.89
N VAL A 108 -6.49 8.41 -6.88
CA VAL A 108 -6.77 7.06 -6.42
C VAL A 108 -6.14 6.87 -5.04
N ALA A 109 -6.95 6.53 -4.04
CA ALA A 109 -6.45 6.36 -2.69
C ALA A 109 -7.22 5.27 -1.91
N ASP A 110 -6.55 4.69 -0.91
CA ASP A 110 -7.12 3.68 -0.04
C ASP A 110 -8.18 4.25 0.91
N ARG A 111 -8.91 3.34 1.55
CA ARG A 111 -9.99 3.59 2.53
C ARG A 111 -9.62 4.50 3.71
N GLY A 112 -8.34 4.76 3.97
CA GLY A 112 -7.89 5.75 4.97
C GLY A 112 -8.24 7.19 4.61
N PHE A 113 -8.52 7.48 3.35
CA PHE A 113 -8.71 8.83 2.81
C PHE A 113 -10.17 9.21 2.50
N THR A 114 -11.13 8.35 2.82
CA THR A 114 -12.55 8.47 2.39
C THR A 114 -13.42 9.43 3.20
N SER A 115 -12.86 10.24 4.11
CA SER A 115 -13.67 11.20 4.87
C SER A 115 -14.42 12.18 3.94
N ALA A 116 -15.62 12.59 4.35
CA ALA A 116 -16.44 13.54 3.57
C ALA A 116 -15.69 14.85 3.30
N GLU A 117 -14.85 15.26 4.24
CA GLU A 117 -14.04 16.46 4.10
C GLU A 117 -12.95 16.30 3.03
N ASN A 118 -12.28 15.14 2.99
CA ASN A 118 -11.29 14.83 1.97
C ASN A 118 -11.93 14.73 0.59
N ARG A 119 -13.11 14.08 0.47
CA ARG A 119 -13.83 14.02 -0.81
C ARG A 119 -14.15 15.40 -1.34
N ARG A 120 -14.75 16.28 -0.50
CA ARG A 120 -15.03 17.68 -0.89
C ARG A 120 -13.76 18.43 -1.32
N TYR A 121 -12.63 18.15 -0.65
CA TYR A 121 -11.37 18.79 -1.02
C TYR A 121 -10.83 18.28 -2.36
N LEU A 122 -10.91 16.98 -2.63
CA LEU A 122 -10.50 16.40 -3.90
C LEU A 122 -11.34 16.90 -5.08
N GLN A 123 -12.63 17.13 -4.87
CA GLN A 123 -13.56 17.65 -5.88
C GLN A 123 -13.29 19.10 -6.29
N ARG A 124 -12.59 19.88 -5.46
CA ARG A 124 -12.31 21.28 -5.78
C ARG A 124 -11.54 21.41 -7.09
N ALA A 125 -11.92 22.41 -7.88
CA ALA A 125 -11.36 22.69 -9.21
C ALA A 125 -11.54 21.53 -10.20
N GLY A 126 -12.70 20.83 -10.15
CA GLY A 126 -13.04 19.75 -11.08
C GLY A 126 -12.25 18.46 -10.89
N GLY A 127 -11.60 18.28 -9.72
CA GLY A 127 -10.83 17.06 -9.42
C GLY A 127 -11.70 15.81 -9.35
N GLY A 128 -11.25 14.72 -9.99
CA GLY A 128 -11.83 13.38 -9.87
C GLY A 128 -11.17 12.55 -8.77
N TYR A 129 -11.88 11.57 -8.24
CA TYR A 129 -11.30 10.60 -7.31
C TYR A 129 -11.90 9.20 -7.47
N ILE A 130 -11.10 8.21 -7.08
CA ILE A 130 -11.50 6.81 -6.87
C ILE A 130 -10.98 6.43 -5.49
N LEU A 131 -11.87 6.18 -4.53
CA LEU A 131 -11.51 5.89 -3.14
C LEU A 131 -12.07 4.54 -2.72
N GLY A 132 -11.23 3.73 -2.04
CA GLY A 132 -11.70 2.53 -1.39
C GLY A 132 -12.60 2.83 -0.19
N GLU A 133 -13.71 2.14 -0.03
CA GLU A 133 -14.62 2.30 1.12
C GLU A 133 -14.50 1.13 2.10
N LYS A 134 -14.81 1.38 3.37
CA LYS A 134 -14.86 0.33 4.38
C LYS A 134 -16.09 -0.54 4.15
N LEU A 135 -15.89 -1.84 4.01
CA LEU A 135 -17.01 -2.80 3.89
C LEU A 135 -17.73 -3.01 5.24
N ARG A 136 -16.94 -3.01 6.32
CA ARG A 136 -17.42 -3.16 7.69
C ARG A 136 -17.37 -1.80 8.38
N SER A 137 -18.38 -1.48 9.17
CA SER A 137 -18.49 -0.15 9.82
C SER A 137 -18.31 1.03 8.84
N GLY A 138 -18.71 0.84 7.60
CA GLY A 138 -18.72 1.87 6.56
C GLY A 138 -19.82 2.92 6.78
N SER A 139 -19.84 3.92 5.90
CA SER A 139 -20.90 4.92 5.87
C SER A 139 -22.28 4.28 5.54
N THR A 140 -23.37 4.97 5.86
CA THR A 140 -24.71 4.55 5.45
C THR A 140 -24.81 4.35 3.94
N ASP A 141 -24.16 5.21 3.15
CA ASP A 141 -24.09 5.10 1.70
C ASP A 141 -23.40 3.82 1.26
N ALA A 142 -22.25 3.47 1.90
CA ALA A 142 -21.52 2.23 1.60
C ALA A 142 -22.38 1.00 1.88
N THR A 143 -23.09 0.99 3.01
CA THR A 143 -24.00 -0.09 3.37
C THR A 143 -25.16 -0.20 2.37
N THR A 144 -25.72 0.92 1.97
CA THR A 144 -26.79 0.99 0.98
C THR A 144 -26.32 0.49 -0.38
N ALA A 145 -25.15 0.92 -0.83
CA ALA A 145 -24.56 0.50 -2.11
C ALA A 145 -24.30 -1.02 -2.15
N LEU A 146 -23.77 -1.59 -1.07
CA LEU A 146 -23.54 -3.04 -0.97
C LEU A 146 -24.86 -3.83 -0.99
N GLY A 147 -25.91 -3.30 -0.36
CA GLY A 147 -27.22 -3.93 -0.28
C GLY A 147 -28.07 -3.84 -1.55
N ARG A 148 -27.81 -2.88 -2.46
CA ARG A 148 -28.59 -2.74 -3.68
C ARG A 148 -28.40 -3.92 -4.63
N PRO A 149 -29.48 -4.49 -5.21
CA PRO A 149 -29.38 -5.50 -6.24
C PRO A 149 -28.74 -4.93 -7.51
N GLY A 150 -28.24 -5.79 -8.38
CA GLY A 150 -27.66 -5.38 -9.66
C GLY A 150 -26.86 -6.52 -10.29
N ARG A 151 -26.69 -6.47 -11.61
CA ARG A 151 -25.94 -7.48 -12.36
C ARG A 151 -24.44 -7.15 -12.31
N TYR A 152 -23.63 -8.15 -12.04
CA TYR A 152 -22.18 -8.07 -12.18
C TYR A 152 -21.75 -8.25 -13.63
N GLN A 153 -20.84 -7.40 -14.10
CA GLN A 153 -20.12 -7.55 -15.37
C GLN A 153 -18.74 -8.11 -15.09
N GLN A 154 -18.27 -9.04 -15.92
CA GLN A 154 -16.90 -9.54 -15.83
C GLN A 154 -15.97 -8.56 -16.53
N VAL A 155 -14.91 -8.17 -15.83
CA VAL A 155 -13.89 -7.20 -16.27
C VAL A 155 -12.54 -7.88 -16.52
N ALA A 156 -12.25 -8.90 -15.73
CA ALA A 156 -11.07 -9.75 -15.89
C ALA A 156 -11.43 -11.16 -15.35
N ASP A 157 -10.55 -12.14 -15.56
CA ASP A 157 -10.79 -13.54 -15.16
C ASP A 157 -11.24 -13.66 -13.69
N ASN A 158 -10.63 -12.88 -12.81
CA ASN A 158 -10.91 -12.88 -11.38
C ASN A 158 -11.52 -11.56 -10.87
N LEU A 159 -12.16 -10.77 -11.73
CA LEU A 159 -12.76 -9.50 -11.35
C LEU A 159 -14.11 -9.29 -12.02
N ARG A 160 -15.14 -9.13 -11.18
CA ARG A 160 -16.49 -8.74 -11.57
C ARG A 160 -16.83 -7.42 -10.90
N VAL A 161 -17.54 -6.55 -11.59
CA VAL A 161 -17.96 -5.24 -11.09
C VAL A 161 -19.45 -5.04 -11.21
N LYS A 162 -20.01 -4.31 -10.27
CA LYS A 162 -21.41 -3.84 -10.28
C LYS A 162 -21.44 -2.37 -9.91
N GLU A 163 -22.02 -1.56 -10.76
CA GLU A 163 -22.18 -0.13 -10.50
C GLU A 163 -23.46 0.17 -9.74
N VAL A 164 -23.41 1.12 -8.82
CA VAL A 164 -24.56 1.58 -8.02
C VAL A 164 -24.51 3.09 -7.91
N HIS A 165 -25.55 3.75 -8.41
CA HIS A 165 -25.77 5.18 -8.25
C HIS A 165 -26.63 5.44 -7.02
N LEU A 166 -26.17 6.27 -6.10
CA LEU A 166 -26.92 6.74 -4.94
C LEU A 166 -27.31 8.22 -5.08
N SER A 167 -26.56 9.00 -5.85
CA SER A 167 -26.83 10.39 -6.20
C SER A 167 -26.25 10.71 -7.59
N ASP A 168 -26.61 11.88 -8.13
CA ASP A 168 -26.13 12.34 -9.44
C ASP A 168 -24.62 12.66 -9.46
N HIS A 169 -24.02 12.87 -8.29
CA HIS A 169 -22.63 13.32 -8.17
C HIS A 169 -21.68 12.28 -7.60
N GLU A 170 -22.19 11.19 -7.08
CA GLU A 170 -21.39 10.11 -6.50
C GLU A 170 -21.94 8.76 -6.86
N ARG A 171 -21.07 7.89 -7.32
CA ARG A 171 -21.39 6.51 -7.63
C ARG A 171 -20.46 5.54 -6.93
N PHE A 172 -20.93 4.33 -6.78
CA PHE A 172 -20.19 3.24 -6.17
C PHE A 172 -19.97 2.13 -7.18
N VAL A 173 -18.79 1.52 -7.12
CA VAL A 173 -18.46 0.30 -7.87
C VAL A 173 -18.18 -0.80 -6.86
N VAL A 174 -19.06 -1.80 -6.82
CA VAL A 174 -18.89 -3.00 -6.01
C VAL A 174 -18.07 -3.98 -6.84
N CYS A 175 -16.87 -4.23 -6.43
CA CYS A 175 -15.96 -5.19 -7.05
C CYS A 175 -16.03 -6.53 -6.32
N HIS A 176 -15.94 -7.63 -7.06
CA HIS A 176 -15.94 -8.98 -6.53
C HIS A 176 -14.85 -9.82 -7.21
N ASN A 177 -13.97 -10.40 -6.41
CA ASN A 177 -12.95 -11.34 -6.85
C ASN A 177 -13.33 -12.74 -6.35
N PRO A 178 -13.67 -13.70 -7.25
CA PRO A 178 -14.07 -15.04 -6.86
C PRO A 178 -13.00 -15.82 -6.10
N ASP A 179 -11.72 -15.66 -6.48
CA ASP A 179 -10.61 -16.35 -5.82
C ASP A 179 -10.39 -15.83 -4.39
N ALA A 180 -10.54 -14.52 -4.21
CA ALA A 180 -10.51 -13.93 -2.87
C ALA A 180 -11.72 -14.38 -2.05
N ALA A 181 -12.91 -14.52 -2.65
CA ALA A 181 -14.10 -14.99 -1.98
C ALA A 181 -13.94 -16.44 -1.47
N ALA A 182 -13.32 -17.31 -2.26
CA ALA A 182 -13.02 -18.67 -1.83
C ALA A 182 -12.06 -18.69 -0.63
N ARG A 183 -10.99 -17.90 -0.67
CA ARG A 183 -10.04 -17.76 0.45
C ARG A 183 -10.70 -17.18 1.71
N ASP A 184 -11.52 -16.14 1.57
CA ASP A 184 -12.25 -15.55 2.69
C ASP A 184 -13.19 -16.56 3.36
N ALA A 185 -13.88 -17.39 2.55
CA ALA A 185 -14.75 -18.44 3.02
C ALA A 185 -13.97 -19.51 3.81
N GLU A 186 -12.81 -19.93 3.31
CA GLU A 186 -11.95 -20.90 4.00
C GLU A 186 -11.41 -20.35 5.32
N ILE A 187 -10.87 -19.12 5.31
CA ILE A 187 -10.38 -18.45 6.53
C ILE A 187 -11.51 -18.33 7.56
N ARG A 188 -12.72 -17.96 7.13
CA ARG A 188 -13.89 -17.90 8.02
C ARG A 188 -14.21 -19.25 8.62
N THR A 189 -14.19 -20.32 7.83
CA THR A 189 -14.44 -21.70 8.32
C THR A 189 -13.42 -22.07 9.40
N GLN A 190 -12.13 -21.81 9.18
CA GLN A 190 -11.07 -22.07 10.15
C GLN A 190 -11.23 -21.24 11.42
N LEU A 191 -11.58 -19.94 11.31
CA LEU A 191 -11.83 -19.08 12.48
C LEU A 191 -13.03 -19.52 13.29
N VAL A 192 -14.11 -19.94 12.64
CA VAL A 192 -15.31 -20.45 13.32
C VAL A 192 -15.02 -21.77 14.04
N ALA A 193 -14.35 -22.71 13.39
CA ALA A 193 -13.95 -23.98 14.01
C ALA A 193 -13.06 -23.75 15.23
N ARG A 194 -12.06 -22.88 15.11
CA ARG A 194 -11.21 -22.51 16.25
C ARG A 194 -11.98 -21.84 17.37
N LEU A 195 -12.96 -20.98 17.06
CA LEU A 195 -13.81 -20.37 18.09
C LEU A 195 -14.68 -21.42 18.78
N GLU A 196 -15.22 -22.39 18.05
CA GLU A 196 -15.99 -23.52 18.59
C GLU A 196 -15.15 -24.32 19.58
N GLU A 197 -13.90 -24.62 19.27
CA GLU A 197 -12.96 -25.29 20.17
C GLU A 197 -12.67 -24.43 21.41
N GLU A 198 -12.40 -23.10 21.25
CA GLU A 198 -12.09 -22.22 22.39
C GLU A 198 -13.29 -22.05 23.36
N ILE A 199 -14.53 -22.10 22.88
CA ILE A 199 -15.71 -21.98 23.74
C ILE A 199 -16.29 -23.34 24.19
N ALA A 200 -15.72 -24.46 23.72
CA ALA A 200 -16.17 -25.80 24.10
C ALA A 200 -16.10 -25.97 25.61
N GLY A 201 -17.17 -26.51 26.20
CA GLY A 201 -17.27 -26.70 27.67
C GLY A 201 -17.43 -25.42 28.49
N SER A 202 -17.48 -24.22 27.86
CA SER A 202 -17.63 -22.95 28.58
C SER A 202 -18.91 -22.84 29.41
N ASP A 203 -19.93 -23.61 29.07
CA ASP A 203 -21.20 -23.67 29.83
C ASP A 203 -21.03 -24.22 31.26
N GLN A 204 -20.02 -25.10 31.44
CA GLN A 204 -19.67 -25.69 32.72
C GLN A 204 -18.85 -24.72 33.61
N LEU A 205 -18.33 -23.62 33.06
CA LEU A 205 -17.53 -22.66 33.79
C LEU A 205 -18.41 -21.74 34.65
N SER A 206 -17.83 -21.23 35.75
CA SER A 206 -18.45 -20.14 36.49
C SER A 206 -18.60 -18.88 35.66
N ALA A 207 -19.48 -17.95 36.06
CA ALA A 207 -19.69 -16.70 35.34
C ALA A 207 -18.38 -15.88 35.20
N THR A 208 -17.57 -15.88 36.28
CA THR A 208 -16.25 -15.20 36.26
C THR A 208 -15.30 -15.81 35.22
N LYS A 209 -15.13 -17.12 35.22
CA LYS A 209 -14.26 -17.81 34.26
C LYS A 209 -14.73 -17.64 32.80
N ARG A 210 -16.06 -17.60 32.58
CA ARG A 210 -16.59 -17.26 31.22
C ARG A 210 -16.29 -15.83 30.80
N ALA A 211 -16.36 -14.88 31.77
CA ALA A 211 -16.00 -13.49 31.50
C ALA A 211 -14.50 -13.35 31.17
N GLU A 212 -13.63 -14.07 31.85
CA GLU A 212 -12.19 -14.13 31.56
C GLU A 212 -11.95 -14.70 30.16
N LEU A 213 -12.57 -15.83 29.81
CA LEU A 213 -12.48 -16.43 28.47
C LEU A 213 -12.96 -15.48 27.37
N ARG A 214 -14.10 -14.80 27.59
CA ARG A 214 -14.58 -13.72 26.71
C ARG A 214 -13.54 -12.60 26.56
N GLY A 215 -12.91 -12.19 27.66
CA GLY A 215 -11.83 -11.20 27.64
C GLY A 215 -10.69 -11.61 26.73
N ILE A 216 -10.22 -12.85 26.85
CA ILE A 216 -9.17 -13.41 25.98
C ILE A 216 -9.60 -13.42 24.51
N ILE A 217 -10.83 -13.86 24.21
CA ILE A 217 -11.33 -13.89 22.82
C ILE A 217 -11.48 -12.46 22.26
N SER A 218 -11.84 -11.48 23.09
CA SER A 218 -12.00 -10.08 22.68
C SER A 218 -10.71 -9.44 22.16
N THR A 219 -9.55 -9.93 22.61
CA THR A 219 -8.24 -9.49 22.10
C THR A 219 -7.91 -10.06 20.71
N LYS A 220 -8.69 -11.02 20.23
CA LYS A 220 -8.55 -11.69 18.93
C LYS A 220 -9.68 -11.23 17.97
N PRO A 221 -9.54 -10.12 17.22
CA PRO A 221 -10.65 -9.54 16.45
C PRO A 221 -11.29 -10.52 15.45
N GLY A 222 -10.50 -11.44 14.88
CA GLY A 222 -10.99 -12.47 13.97
C GLY A 222 -12.00 -13.42 14.62
N LEU A 223 -11.73 -13.87 15.85
CA LEU A 223 -12.61 -14.77 16.60
C LEU A 223 -13.77 -13.99 17.23
N ASN A 224 -13.48 -12.84 17.84
CA ASN A 224 -14.49 -12.02 18.51
C ASN A 224 -15.64 -11.60 17.59
N ARG A 225 -15.38 -11.47 16.28
CA ARG A 225 -16.40 -11.15 15.27
C ARG A 225 -17.53 -12.17 15.20
N TYR A 226 -17.23 -13.43 15.46
CA TYR A 226 -18.17 -14.53 15.37
C TYR A 226 -18.67 -14.99 16.76
N LEU A 227 -18.26 -14.30 17.84
CA LEU A 227 -18.70 -14.60 19.20
C LEU A 227 -19.96 -13.80 19.53
N ARG A 228 -20.99 -14.51 20.00
CA ARG A 228 -22.18 -13.94 20.60
C ARG A 228 -22.25 -14.31 22.07
N VAL A 229 -22.56 -13.35 22.93
CA VAL A 229 -22.86 -13.59 24.33
C VAL A 229 -24.37 -13.53 24.51
N THR A 230 -24.95 -14.56 25.12
CA THR A 230 -26.40 -14.59 25.44
C THR A 230 -26.70 -13.68 26.63
N PRO A 231 -27.99 -13.30 26.87
CA PRO A 231 -28.38 -12.55 28.06
C PRO A 231 -27.98 -13.25 29.37
N SER A 232 -27.93 -14.61 29.36
CA SER A 232 -27.47 -15.43 30.48
C SER A 232 -25.95 -15.56 30.59
N GLY A 233 -25.17 -14.84 29.78
CA GLY A 233 -23.71 -14.85 29.79
C GLY A 233 -23.05 -16.06 29.14
N LEU A 234 -23.80 -16.89 28.41
CA LEU A 234 -23.24 -18.06 27.71
C LEU A 234 -22.58 -17.61 26.40
N LEU A 235 -21.47 -18.26 26.05
CA LEU A 235 -20.71 -18.00 24.80
C LEU A 235 -21.27 -18.87 23.67
N ARG A 236 -21.57 -18.27 22.51
CA ARG A 236 -22.15 -18.95 21.34
C ARG A 236 -21.55 -18.42 20.06
N ILE A 237 -21.57 -19.24 19.02
CA ILE A 237 -21.28 -18.81 17.66
C ILE A 237 -22.39 -17.90 17.15
N ASP A 238 -22.02 -16.74 16.62
CA ASP A 238 -22.95 -15.82 15.97
C ASP A 238 -23.18 -16.19 14.52
N ARG A 239 -24.19 -17.03 14.26
CA ARG A 239 -24.55 -17.45 12.89
C ARG A 239 -25.04 -16.27 12.02
N LYS A 240 -25.60 -15.23 12.64
CA LYS A 240 -26.03 -14.01 11.91
C LYS A 240 -24.83 -13.23 11.42
N ALA A 241 -23.79 -13.10 12.26
CA ALA A 241 -22.53 -12.48 11.87
C ALA A 241 -21.87 -13.26 10.71
N ILE A 242 -21.84 -14.61 10.79
CA ILE A 242 -21.32 -15.47 9.71
C ILE A 242 -22.05 -15.18 8.39
N THR A 243 -23.39 -15.17 8.39
CA THR A 243 -24.21 -14.90 7.19
C THR A 243 -23.95 -13.49 6.65
N THR A 244 -23.72 -12.51 7.51
CA THR A 244 -23.41 -11.14 7.09
C THR A 244 -22.04 -11.05 6.45
N GLU A 245 -21.03 -11.68 7.05
CA GLU A 245 -19.65 -11.70 6.52
C GLU A 245 -19.56 -12.45 5.19
N THR A 246 -20.29 -13.56 5.01
CA THR A 246 -20.35 -14.31 3.74
C THR A 246 -20.77 -13.40 2.57
N LYS A 247 -21.62 -12.41 2.81
CA LYS A 247 -22.03 -11.47 1.76
C LYS A 247 -20.92 -10.51 1.32
N LEU A 248 -19.84 -10.42 2.11
CA LEU A 248 -18.71 -9.53 1.86
C LEU A 248 -17.51 -10.24 1.24
N ASP A 249 -17.52 -11.57 1.17
CA ASP A 249 -16.43 -12.38 0.66
C ASP A 249 -15.97 -11.93 -0.72
N GLY A 250 -14.69 -11.75 -0.88
CA GLY A 250 -14.04 -11.32 -2.11
C GLY A 250 -14.46 -9.94 -2.61
N LYS A 251 -15.20 -9.17 -1.82
CA LYS A 251 -15.70 -7.85 -2.24
C LYS A 251 -14.81 -6.73 -1.74
N TYR A 252 -14.73 -5.69 -2.55
CA TYR A 252 -14.32 -4.37 -2.14
C TYR A 252 -15.22 -3.32 -2.79
N LEU A 253 -15.33 -2.18 -2.15
CA LEU A 253 -16.24 -1.11 -2.55
C LEU A 253 -15.45 0.13 -2.89
N LEU A 254 -15.71 0.69 -4.05
CA LEU A 254 -15.11 1.93 -4.52
C LEU A 254 -16.16 3.02 -4.58
N ARG A 255 -15.76 4.23 -4.22
CA ARG A 255 -16.55 5.45 -4.34
C ARG A 255 -15.85 6.40 -5.27
N THR A 256 -16.59 7.01 -6.20
CA THR A 256 -16.06 7.95 -7.17
C THR A 256 -17.05 9.06 -7.50
N ASN A 257 -16.52 10.23 -7.85
CA ASN A 257 -17.27 11.32 -8.47
C ASN A 257 -16.97 11.46 -9.97
N GLU A 258 -16.19 10.54 -10.53
CA GLU A 258 -15.71 10.62 -11.91
C GLU A 258 -16.80 10.14 -12.87
N PRO A 259 -17.42 11.03 -13.68
CA PRO A 259 -18.57 10.66 -14.50
C PRO A 259 -18.19 9.96 -15.81
N HIS A 260 -16.95 10.13 -16.29
CA HIS A 260 -16.55 9.71 -17.63
C HIS A 260 -15.85 8.36 -17.66
N LEU A 261 -15.38 7.85 -16.51
CA LEU A 261 -14.74 6.54 -16.44
C LEU A 261 -15.79 5.43 -16.37
N SER A 262 -15.57 4.34 -17.10
CA SER A 262 -16.39 3.13 -16.96
C SER A 262 -16.21 2.51 -15.57
N SER A 263 -17.14 1.66 -15.14
CA SER A 263 -16.99 0.89 -13.90
C SER A 263 -15.79 -0.06 -13.96
N GLU A 264 -15.45 -0.53 -15.16
CA GLU A 264 -14.23 -1.28 -15.45
C GLU A 264 -12.98 -0.43 -15.20
N ASP A 265 -12.92 0.75 -15.82
CA ASP A 265 -11.81 1.68 -15.63
C ASP A 265 -11.61 2.06 -14.16
N ILE A 266 -12.69 2.29 -13.42
CA ILE A 266 -12.63 2.60 -11.99
C ILE A 266 -12.05 1.42 -11.20
N ALA A 267 -12.52 0.21 -11.47
CA ALA A 267 -12.04 -0.98 -10.77
C ALA A 267 -10.58 -1.31 -11.10
N LEU A 268 -10.21 -1.22 -12.38
CA LEU A 268 -8.83 -1.39 -12.82
C LEU A 268 -7.94 -0.27 -12.26
N GLY A 269 -8.45 0.96 -12.12
CA GLY A 269 -7.77 2.10 -11.55
C GLY A 269 -7.43 1.96 -10.09
N TYR A 270 -8.36 1.51 -9.34
CA TYR A 270 -8.09 1.23 -7.94
C TYR A 270 -7.03 0.14 -7.77
N LYS A 271 -7.06 -0.86 -8.63
CA LYS A 271 -6.04 -1.89 -8.63
C LYS A 271 -4.60 -1.36 -8.87
N GLN A 272 -4.34 -0.16 -9.45
CA GLN A 272 -2.97 0.42 -9.60
C GLN A 272 -2.34 0.87 -8.26
N LEU A 273 -3.06 0.86 -7.14
CA LEU A 273 -2.43 0.98 -5.83
C LEU A 273 -1.42 -0.15 -5.54
N LEU A 274 -1.49 -1.29 -6.26
CA LEU A 274 -0.42 -2.31 -6.25
C LEU A 274 0.94 -1.75 -6.63
N GLU A 275 1.00 -0.85 -7.60
CA GLU A 275 2.29 -0.29 -8.02
C GLU A 275 2.88 0.59 -6.91
N VAL A 276 2.04 1.24 -6.12
CA VAL A 276 2.47 1.95 -4.92
C VAL A 276 2.95 0.97 -3.86
N GLU A 277 2.20 -0.12 -3.60
CA GLU A 277 2.58 -1.15 -2.64
C GLU A 277 3.88 -1.87 -3.07
N ARG A 278 4.03 -2.15 -4.37
CA ARG A 278 5.26 -2.67 -4.94
C ARG A 278 6.42 -1.71 -4.72
N GLY A 279 6.21 -0.41 -4.98
CA GLY A 279 7.21 0.63 -4.69
C GLY A 279 7.64 0.63 -3.22
N TRP A 280 6.69 0.54 -2.29
CA TRP A 280 6.99 0.44 -0.85
C TRP A 280 7.77 -0.82 -0.47
N ARG A 281 7.41 -1.95 -1.08
CA ARG A 281 8.13 -3.21 -0.87
C ARG A 281 9.59 -3.08 -1.30
N ASP A 282 9.83 -2.54 -2.49
CA ASP A 282 11.16 -2.38 -3.04
C ASP A 282 12.00 -1.37 -2.24
N MET A 283 11.39 -0.25 -1.80
CA MET A 283 12.07 0.69 -0.91
C MET A 283 12.48 0.03 0.42
N LYS A 284 11.63 -0.84 0.97
CA LYS A 284 11.89 -1.52 2.25
C LYS A 284 12.87 -2.70 2.13
N GLN A 285 12.86 -3.44 1.02
CA GLN A 285 13.58 -4.71 0.87
C GLN A 285 14.84 -4.61 0.01
N ILE A 286 14.88 -3.65 -0.93
CA ILE A 286 15.98 -3.52 -1.88
C ILE A 286 16.83 -2.29 -1.59
N LEU A 287 16.19 -1.20 -1.13
CA LEU A 287 16.82 0.12 -0.98
C LEU A 287 17.08 0.52 0.47
N ASP A 288 16.90 -0.39 1.40
CA ASP A 288 17.18 -0.19 2.83
C ASP A 288 16.55 1.10 3.42
N LEU A 289 15.32 1.43 2.98
CA LEU A 289 14.58 2.56 3.52
C LEU A 289 14.49 2.49 5.06
N ARG A 290 14.49 1.30 5.61
CA ARG A 290 14.45 1.02 7.04
C ARG A 290 15.51 -0.02 7.46
N PRO A 291 16.09 0.13 8.67
CA PRO A 291 15.77 1.14 9.69
C PRO A 291 16.29 2.54 9.32
N VAL A 292 15.51 3.59 9.65
CA VAL A 292 15.97 4.98 9.50
C VAL A 292 16.83 5.32 10.73
N HIS A 293 18.14 5.26 10.58
CA HIS A 293 19.11 5.51 11.67
C HIS A 293 19.25 6.99 12.05
N HIS A 294 18.88 7.89 11.13
CA HIS A 294 19.03 9.33 11.35
C HIS A 294 18.03 9.88 12.40
N ARG A 295 18.46 10.90 13.16
CA ARG A 295 17.64 11.57 14.17
C ARG A 295 17.19 12.98 13.75
N LEU A 296 18.02 13.65 12.96
CA LEU A 296 17.72 15.00 12.47
C LEU A 296 16.76 14.93 11.28
N GLU A 297 15.76 15.80 11.25
CA GLU A 297 14.73 15.85 10.22
C GLU A 297 15.32 15.93 8.81
N ASP A 298 16.25 16.85 8.56
CA ASP A 298 16.86 17.02 7.24
C ASP A 298 17.57 15.75 6.74
N ARG A 299 18.24 15.03 7.65
CA ARG A 299 18.90 13.76 7.31
C ARG A 299 17.90 12.64 7.05
N ILE A 300 16.78 12.61 7.79
CA ILE A 300 15.69 11.67 7.56
C ILE A 300 15.07 11.94 6.18
N ARG A 301 14.76 13.19 5.88
CA ARG A 301 14.22 13.61 4.58
C ARG A 301 15.17 13.29 3.42
N ALA A 302 16.47 13.57 3.59
CA ALA A 302 17.47 13.23 2.58
C ALA A 302 17.59 11.73 2.34
N HIS A 303 17.59 10.90 3.40
CA HIS A 303 17.60 9.43 3.27
C HIS A 303 16.38 8.92 2.49
N ILE A 304 15.18 9.39 2.82
CA ILE A 304 13.94 9.03 2.13
C ILE A 304 13.99 9.47 0.65
N LEU A 305 14.48 10.67 0.38
CA LEU A 305 14.63 11.18 -0.99
C LEU A 305 15.61 10.34 -1.80
N LEU A 306 16.73 9.94 -1.24
CA LEU A 306 17.70 9.07 -1.92
C LEU A 306 17.11 7.69 -2.24
N CYS A 307 16.37 7.08 -1.31
CA CYS A 307 15.68 5.82 -1.57
C CYS A 307 14.61 5.99 -2.68
N TRP A 308 13.88 7.11 -2.68
CA TRP A 308 12.91 7.41 -3.72
C TRP A 308 13.56 7.62 -5.10
N LEU A 309 14.69 8.35 -5.17
CA LEU A 309 15.44 8.51 -6.43
C LEU A 309 15.95 7.17 -6.95
N ALA A 310 16.45 6.31 -6.07
CA ALA A 310 16.87 4.96 -6.45
C ALA A 310 15.69 4.14 -6.98
N LEU A 311 14.51 4.20 -6.33
CA LEU A 311 13.30 3.56 -6.84
C LEU A 311 12.89 4.09 -8.21
N LEU A 312 12.97 5.40 -8.43
CA LEU A 312 12.68 6.03 -9.73
C LEU A 312 13.59 5.43 -10.82
N LEU A 313 14.90 5.34 -10.57
CA LEU A 313 15.85 4.73 -11.52
C LEU A 313 15.52 3.26 -11.77
N ILE A 314 15.21 2.49 -10.72
CA ILE A 314 14.78 1.08 -10.86
C ILE A 314 13.57 0.97 -11.76
N ARG A 315 12.52 1.77 -11.56
CA ARG A 315 11.30 1.72 -12.37
C ARG A 315 11.55 2.10 -13.83
N ILE A 316 12.39 3.10 -14.08
CA ILE A 316 12.80 3.46 -15.44
C ILE A 316 13.51 2.28 -16.09
N ILE A 317 14.47 1.66 -15.41
CA ILE A 317 15.21 0.50 -15.90
C ILE A 317 14.25 -0.66 -16.21
N GLU A 318 13.41 -1.05 -15.26
CA GLU A 318 12.44 -2.15 -15.42
C GLU A 318 11.49 -1.90 -16.60
N THR A 319 10.94 -0.68 -16.71
CA THR A 319 10.00 -0.31 -17.77
C THR A 319 10.68 -0.29 -19.12
N THR A 320 11.92 0.20 -19.20
CA THR A 320 12.66 0.33 -20.46
C THR A 320 13.20 -1.01 -20.94
N THR A 321 13.69 -1.85 -20.02
CA THR A 321 14.28 -3.17 -20.39
C THR A 321 13.26 -4.29 -20.49
N GLY A 322 12.05 -4.12 -19.92
CA GLY A 322 11.05 -5.17 -19.80
C GLY A 322 11.47 -6.31 -18.85
N ASP A 323 12.49 -6.10 -18.02
CA ASP A 323 13.05 -7.10 -17.13
C ASP A 323 13.06 -6.59 -15.67
N THR A 324 13.13 -7.49 -14.69
CA THR A 324 13.14 -7.11 -13.28
C THR A 324 14.50 -6.53 -12.87
N TRP A 325 14.49 -5.58 -11.93
CA TRP A 325 15.72 -5.01 -11.38
C TRP A 325 16.69 -6.08 -10.87
N ASN A 326 16.19 -7.13 -10.23
CA ASN A 326 17.05 -8.21 -9.71
C ASN A 326 17.85 -8.90 -10.84
N ASN A 327 17.22 -9.17 -11.98
CA ASN A 327 17.87 -9.77 -13.13
C ASN A 327 18.88 -8.79 -13.75
N VAL A 328 18.46 -7.56 -14.01
CA VAL A 328 19.33 -6.52 -14.57
C VAL A 328 20.54 -6.27 -13.66
N ARG A 329 20.31 -6.13 -12.37
CA ARG A 329 21.37 -5.96 -11.37
C ARG A 329 22.34 -7.12 -11.37
N ALA A 330 21.84 -8.37 -11.36
CA ALA A 330 22.68 -9.57 -11.34
C ALA A 330 23.61 -9.63 -12.57
N GLU A 331 23.12 -9.22 -13.76
CA GLU A 331 23.95 -9.15 -14.95
C GLU A 331 24.96 -8.01 -14.90
N LEU A 332 24.55 -6.81 -14.50
CA LEU A 332 25.43 -5.64 -14.47
C LEU A 332 26.48 -5.73 -13.38
N GLN A 333 26.21 -6.39 -12.25
CA GLN A 333 27.18 -6.62 -11.17
C GLN A 333 28.37 -7.51 -11.61
N ARG A 334 28.28 -8.19 -12.74
CA ARG A 334 29.36 -8.99 -13.32
C ARG A 334 30.33 -8.13 -14.17
N LEU A 335 30.04 -6.86 -14.38
CA LEU A 335 30.98 -5.90 -14.93
C LEU A 335 31.93 -5.46 -13.84
N HIS A 336 33.21 -5.71 -14.01
CA HIS A 336 34.25 -5.38 -13.06
C HIS A 336 35.30 -4.47 -13.68
N VAL A 337 35.98 -3.73 -12.82
CA VAL A 337 37.17 -2.96 -13.15
C VAL A 337 38.33 -3.60 -12.43
N GLY A 338 39.28 -4.11 -13.18
CA GLY A 338 40.54 -4.60 -12.66
C GLY A 338 41.59 -3.48 -12.65
N THR A 339 42.37 -3.40 -11.58
CA THR A 339 43.54 -2.51 -11.48
C THR A 339 44.79 -3.35 -11.73
N PHE A 340 45.55 -2.93 -12.71
CA PHE A 340 46.82 -3.58 -13.07
C PHE A 340 47.94 -2.59 -12.83
N THR A 341 48.94 -2.99 -12.02
CA THR A 341 50.10 -2.16 -11.70
C THR A 341 51.40 -2.92 -12.13
N GLY A 342 52.26 -2.21 -12.82
CA GLY A 342 53.55 -2.72 -13.30
C GLY A 342 54.61 -1.64 -13.38
N PRO A 343 55.84 -1.98 -13.81
CA PRO A 343 56.94 -1.01 -13.88
C PRO A 343 56.64 0.20 -14.79
N ALA A 344 55.73 0.06 -15.74
CA ALA A 344 55.35 1.10 -16.69
C ALA A 344 54.18 1.97 -16.19
N GLY A 345 53.62 1.76 -14.99
CA GLY A 345 52.51 2.50 -14.42
C GLY A 345 51.33 1.64 -14.00
N THR A 346 50.20 2.30 -13.75
CA THR A 346 48.96 1.66 -13.34
C THR A 346 47.84 1.96 -14.34
N TYR A 347 47.06 0.96 -14.71
CA TYR A 347 45.85 1.16 -15.54
C TYR A 347 44.63 0.41 -15.01
N HIS A 348 43.47 0.94 -15.30
CA HIS A 348 42.19 0.33 -14.98
C HIS A 348 41.54 -0.24 -16.22
N GLN A 349 41.22 -1.52 -16.21
CA GLN A 349 40.60 -2.21 -17.34
C GLN A 349 39.24 -2.80 -16.93
N THR A 350 38.26 -2.59 -17.75
CA THR A 350 36.93 -3.21 -17.60
C THR A 350 36.93 -4.64 -18.17
N THR A 351 36.11 -5.50 -17.57
CA THR A 351 35.79 -6.80 -18.19
C THR A 351 35.03 -6.56 -19.50
N THR A 352 35.19 -7.45 -20.48
CA THR A 352 34.45 -7.36 -21.74
C THR A 352 32.96 -7.63 -21.49
N PRO A 353 32.05 -6.69 -21.82
CA PRO A 353 30.63 -6.90 -21.61
C PRO A 353 30.10 -8.10 -22.39
N THR A 354 29.29 -8.94 -21.77
CA THR A 354 28.56 -10.04 -22.39
C THR A 354 27.51 -9.51 -23.39
N THR A 355 26.98 -10.39 -24.23
CA THR A 355 25.88 -10.02 -25.16
C THR A 355 24.68 -9.48 -24.40
N ARG A 356 24.30 -10.09 -23.26
CA ARG A 356 23.18 -9.63 -22.43
C ARG A 356 23.44 -8.25 -21.81
N GLN A 357 24.66 -8.02 -21.31
CA GLN A 357 25.05 -6.71 -20.75
C GLN A 357 25.01 -5.60 -21.82
N LYS A 358 25.49 -5.89 -23.03
CA LYS A 358 25.40 -4.96 -24.16
C LYS A 358 23.93 -4.63 -24.51
N GLN A 359 23.08 -5.65 -24.60
CA GLN A 359 21.64 -5.45 -24.84
C GLN A 359 20.99 -4.55 -23.78
N ILE A 360 21.32 -4.76 -22.49
CA ILE A 360 20.79 -3.91 -21.41
C ILE A 360 21.27 -2.46 -21.58
N LEU A 361 22.55 -2.24 -21.82
CA LEU A 361 23.14 -0.90 -22.02
C LEU A 361 22.54 -0.20 -23.24
N ASP A 362 22.43 -0.91 -24.38
CA ASP A 362 21.85 -0.39 -25.61
C ASP A 362 20.38 0.00 -25.42
N THR A 363 19.60 -0.86 -24.75
CA THR A 363 18.18 -0.59 -24.44
C THR A 363 18.02 0.64 -23.54
N LEU A 364 18.94 0.88 -22.63
CA LEU A 364 18.99 2.04 -21.76
C LEU A 364 19.63 3.28 -22.42
N ALA A 365 20.02 3.19 -23.69
CA ALA A 365 20.77 4.20 -24.43
C ALA A 365 22.06 4.64 -23.71
N MET A 366 22.69 3.72 -22.99
CA MET A 366 23.95 3.95 -22.28
C MET A 366 25.14 3.40 -23.09
N PRO A 367 26.23 4.15 -23.23
CA PRO A 367 27.42 3.67 -23.90
C PRO A 367 28.04 2.52 -23.10
N ALA A 368 28.54 1.50 -23.78
CA ALA A 368 29.34 0.47 -23.14
C ALA A 368 30.60 1.09 -22.51
N PRO A 369 31.01 0.67 -21.31
CA PRO A 369 32.21 1.19 -20.68
C PRO A 369 33.43 0.94 -21.56
N PRO A 370 34.36 1.92 -21.70
CA PRO A 370 35.58 1.71 -22.48
C PRO A 370 36.44 0.62 -21.84
N ARG A 371 37.20 -0.09 -22.65
CA ARG A 371 38.03 -1.18 -22.14
C ARG A 371 39.12 -0.69 -21.16
N ILE A 372 39.67 0.47 -21.41
CA ILE A 372 40.62 1.16 -20.52
C ILE A 372 39.95 2.42 -20.00
N LEU A 373 39.80 2.52 -18.68
CA LEU A 373 39.15 3.64 -18.01
C LEU A 373 40.14 4.74 -17.63
N HIS A 374 41.35 4.33 -17.20
CA HIS A 374 42.36 5.25 -16.73
C HIS A 374 43.74 4.66 -16.98
N LEU A 375 44.72 5.49 -17.33
CA LEU A 375 46.10 5.15 -17.49
C LEU A 375 46.91 6.21 -16.71
N ALA A 376 47.61 5.80 -15.66
CA ALA A 376 48.56 6.63 -14.90
C ALA A 376 49.98 6.13 -15.18
N THR A 377 50.77 6.97 -15.82
CA THR A 377 52.20 6.75 -16.09
C THR A 377 53.08 7.29 -14.98
#